data_3a6aa62e512a4048153e762d8fe5daa7
#
_entry.id   3a6aa62e512a4048153e762d8fe5daa7
#
_cell.length_a   1.000
_cell.length_b   1.000
_cell.length_c   1.000
_cell.angle_alpha   90.00
_cell.angle_beta   90.00
_cell.angle_gamma   90.00
#
_symmetry.space_group_name_H-M   'P 1'
#
loop_
_entity.id
_entity.type
_entity.pdbx_description
1 polymer ?
#
loop_
_entity_poly.entity_id
_entity_poly.type
_entity_poly.pdbx_seq_one_letter_code
_entity_poly.pdbx_strand_id
1 'polypeptide(L)'
;HLGMSGTLHVVDKNKQKFLTNLSFYQSPNLPEKHNHIHISFDKFKIIYNDPRRFGYFLLLKSKYKLDEFISNYGPEPFNKKFNQTYLKKKLSNKSKNIKNYLLDQKFVSGIGNIYASEILFLAKINPERKSAKLNLSDYKKIIFFSKKVLKKAIKKGGSSIQNFKNSNGKIGSFQKYFQVYDREGMHCLSKKCDGIIKKKVISNRSSFYCNICQKI
;
A
#
# COMPACT_ATOMS: atom_id res chain seq x y z
N HIS A 1 -11.49 -5.46 6.91
CA HIS A 1 -10.56 -4.50 6.29
C HIS A 1 -10.54 -3.20 7.08
N LEU A 2 -9.36 -2.75 7.51
CA LEU A 2 -9.25 -1.58 8.39
C LEU A 2 -9.27 -0.23 7.65
N GLY A 3 -9.20 -0.24 6.33
CA GLY A 3 -9.07 0.99 5.55
C GLY A 3 -7.73 1.69 5.82
N MET A 4 -7.76 3.02 5.85
CA MET A 4 -6.55 3.85 6.07
C MET A 4 -6.41 4.35 7.51
N SER A 5 -7.48 4.37 8.29
CA SER A 5 -7.51 4.91 9.65
C SER A 5 -8.16 3.99 10.67
N GLY A 6 -8.65 2.84 10.23
CA GLY A 6 -9.27 1.85 11.12
C GLY A 6 -8.26 1.19 12.05
N THR A 7 -8.62 1.05 13.30
CA THR A 7 -7.82 0.42 14.35
C THR A 7 -8.70 -0.51 15.19
N LEU A 8 -8.12 -1.59 15.70
CA LEU A 8 -8.78 -2.52 16.62
C LEU A 8 -8.19 -2.36 18.01
N HIS A 9 -9.03 -2.22 19.00
CA HIS A 9 -8.64 -2.05 20.39
C HIS A 9 -9.27 -3.12 21.26
N VAL A 10 -8.44 -3.76 22.06
CA VAL A 10 -8.88 -4.70 23.11
C VAL A 10 -8.94 -3.94 24.43
N VAL A 11 -10.07 -3.96 25.09
CA VAL A 11 -10.32 -3.30 26.37
C VAL A 11 -10.72 -4.35 27.39
N ASP A 12 -10.00 -4.38 28.52
CA ASP A 12 -10.37 -5.20 29.67
C ASP A 12 -11.62 -4.62 30.34
N LYS A 13 -12.67 -5.41 30.49
CA LYS A 13 -13.95 -4.95 31.07
C LYS A 13 -13.83 -4.61 32.55
N ASN A 14 -13.02 -5.33 33.30
CA ASN A 14 -12.89 -5.15 34.75
C ASN A 14 -12.01 -3.95 35.12
N LYS A 15 -10.94 -3.75 34.34
CA LYS A 15 -9.96 -2.69 34.59
C LYS A 15 -10.18 -1.43 33.76
N GLN A 16 -11.12 -1.46 32.84
CA GLN A 16 -11.36 -0.41 31.82
C GLN A 16 -10.08 0.06 31.12
N LYS A 17 -9.06 -0.81 31.09
CA LYS A 17 -7.74 -0.52 30.54
C LYS A 17 -7.62 -1.04 29.12
N PHE A 18 -7.09 -0.21 28.23
CA PHE A 18 -6.71 -0.65 26.90
C PHE A 18 -5.51 -1.59 26.97
N LEU A 19 -5.66 -2.79 26.40
CA LEU A 19 -4.59 -3.76 26.26
C LEU A 19 -3.79 -3.54 24.96
N THR A 20 -4.32 -2.74 24.06
CA THR A 20 -3.67 -2.38 22.79
C THR A 20 -3.30 -0.91 22.76
N ASN A 21 -2.07 -0.65 22.32
CA ASN A 21 -1.42 0.63 22.49
C ASN A 21 -1.73 1.57 21.39
N LEU A 22 -2.63 2.17 20.95
CA LEU A 22 -2.70 3.35 20.08
C LEU A 22 -3.86 3.37 19.09
N SER A 23 -4.63 4.41 19.23
CA SER A 23 -5.59 4.86 18.24
C SER A 23 -4.87 5.49 17.03
N PHE A 24 -5.59 5.70 15.95
CA PHE A 24 -5.14 6.50 14.80
C PHE A 24 -4.57 7.87 15.23
N TYR A 25 -5.10 8.45 16.31
CA TYR A 25 -4.68 9.75 16.85
C TYR A 25 -3.44 9.70 17.76
N GLN A 26 -2.82 8.54 17.93
CA GLN A 26 -1.68 8.35 18.84
C GLN A 26 -2.01 8.71 20.32
N SER A 27 -3.28 8.71 20.65
CA SER A 27 -3.81 8.98 21.98
C SER A 27 -4.27 7.68 22.64
N PRO A 28 -4.10 7.51 23.96
CA PRO A 28 -4.72 6.42 24.69
C PRO A 28 -6.27 6.53 24.71
N ASN A 29 -6.79 7.72 24.47
CA ASN A 29 -8.22 7.96 24.43
C ASN A 29 -8.75 7.77 23.01
N LEU A 30 -9.76 6.90 22.87
CA LEU A 30 -10.48 6.71 21.63
C LEU A 30 -11.67 7.70 21.59
N PRO A 31 -11.73 8.61 20.60
CA PRO A 31 -12.94 9.42 20.41
C PRO A 31 -14.12 8.51 20.10
N GLU A 32 -15.12 8.47 21.00
CA GLU A 32 -16.27 7.57 20.93
C GLU A 32 -17.05 7.70 19.63
N LYS A 33 -17.15 8.92 19.08
CA LYS A 33 -17.81 9.21 17.79
C LYS A 33 -17.25 8.40 16.60
N HIS A 34 -16.09 7.78 16.76
CA HIS A 34 -15.45 6.96 15.73
C HIS A 34 -15.42 5.47 16.07
N ASN A 35 -16.05 5.07 17.18
CA ASN A 35 -16.25 3.67 17.55
C ASN A 35 -17.48 3.13 16.81
N HIS A 36 -17.25 2.32 15.78
CA HIS A 36 -18.34 1.86 14.91
C HIS A 36 -18.80 0.45 15.21
N ILE A 37 -17.94 -0.39 15.76
CA ILE A 37 -18.26 -1.78 16.09
C ILE A 37 -17.69 -2.12 17.47
N HIS A 38 -18.53 -2.75 18.29
CA HIS A 38 -18.19 -3.31 19.57
C HIS A 38 -18.47 -4.81 19.55
N ILE A 39 -17.45 -5.63 19.82
CA ILE A 39 -17.59 -7.09 19.97
C ILE A 39 -17.27 -7.41 21.43
N SER A 40 -18.28 -7.89 22.16
CA SER A 40 -18.17 -8.19 23.59
C SER A 40 -17.89 -9.66 23.82
N PHE A 41 -16.92 -9.93 24.70
CA PHE A 41 -16.60 -11.22 25.29
C PHE A 41 -16.76 -11.12 26.80
N ASP A 42 -16.63 -12.22 27.55
CA ASP A 42 -16.83 -12.20 28.99
C ASP A 42 -15.92 -11.22 29.72
N LYS A 43 -14.60 -11.32 29.48
CA LYS A 43 -13.56 -10.54 30.19
C LYS A 43 -13.10 -9.29 29.44
N PHE A 44 -13.34 -9.18 28.15
CA PHE A 44 -12.86 -8.07 27.34
C PHE A 44 -13.86 -7.70 26.23
N LYS A 45 -13.67 -6.52 25.64
CA LYS A 45 -14.36 -6.10 24.44
C LYS A 45 -13.36 -5.66 23.38
N ILE A 46 -13.68 -5.90 22.12
CA ILE A 46 -12.96 -5.36 20.98
C ILE A 46 -13.74 -4.17 20.44
N ILE A 47 -13.05 -3.05 20.23
CA ILE A 47 -13.62 -1.84 19.65
C ILE A 47 -12.93 -1.60 18.30
N TYR A 48 -13.72 -1.44 17.25
CA TYR A 48 -13.26 -0.94 15.97
C TYR A 48 -13.51 0.56 15.89
N ASN A 49 -12.41 1.32 15.79
CA ASN A 49 -12.41 2.78 15.66
C ASN A 49 -11.89 3.17 14.28
N ASP A 50 -12.64 3.96 13.51
CA ASP A 50 -12.24 4.41 12.17
C ASP A 50 -12.76 5.82 11.86
N PRO A 51 -11.93 6.85 12.05
CA PRO A 51 -12.32 8.24 11.81
C PRO A 51 -12.76 8.53 10.39
N ARG A 52 -12.19 7.84 9.40
CA ARG A 52 -12.46 8.10 7.99
C ARG A 52 -13.53 7.20 7.38
N ARG A 53 -13.95 6.16 8.08
CA ARG A 53 -14.96 5.19 7.64
C ARG A 53 -14.63 4.49 6.32
N PHE A 54 -13.35 4.21 6.06
CA PHE A 54 -12.91 3.49 4.87
C PHE A 54 -12.74 1.98 5.09
N GLY A 55 -12.82 1.56 6.33
CA GLY A 55 -12.83 0.15 6.68
C GLY A 55 -14.22 -0.47 6.60
N TYR A 56 -14.27 -1.79 6.66
CA TYR A 56 -15.51 -2.54 6.70
C TYR A 56 -15.31 -3.89 7.37
N PHE A 57 -16.42 -4.43 7.89
CA PHE A 57 -16.53 -5.80 8.36
C PHE A 57 -17.50 -6.54 7.44
N LEU A 58 -17.12 -7.75 7.06
CA LEU A 58 -17.91 -8.62 6.22
C LEU A 58 -18.02 -10.00 6.88
N LEU A 59 -19.23 -10.44 7.15
CA LEU A 59 -19.53 -11.79 7.61
C LEU A 59 -19.74 -12.70 6.40
N LEU A 60 -18.89 -13.69 6.25
CA LEU A 60 -19.00 -14.68 5.19
C LEU A 60 -19.50 -16.00 5.78
N LYS A 61 -20.62 -16.50 5.25
CA LYS A 61 -21.33 -17.67 5.81
C LYS A 61 -20.61 -19.02 5.56
N SER A 62 -19.59 -19.05 4.69
CA SER A 62 -18.88 -20.29 4.37
C SER A 62 -17.47 -20.00 3.84
N LYS A 63 -16.60 -21.03 3.91
CA LYS A 63 -15.27 -20.98 3.29
C LYS A 63 -15.36 -20.72 1.78
N TYR A 64 -16.32 -21.29 1.11
CA TYR A 64 -16.54 -21.04 -0.33
C TYR A 64 -16.73 -19.56 -0.63
N LYS A 65 -17.56 -18.86 0.15
CA LYS A 65 -17.77 -17.40 0.01
C LYS A 65 -16.51 -16.60 0.31
N LEU A 66 -15.67 -17.06 1.22
CA LEU A 66 -14.37 -16.44 1.49
C LEU A 66 -13.43 -16.63 0.29
N ASP A 67 -13.33 -17.83 -0.26
CA ASP A 67 -12.49 -18.11 -1.42
C ASP A 67 -12.94 -17.34 -2.65
N GLU A 68 -14.26 -17.24 -2.89
CA GLU A 68 -14.85 -16.39 -3.91
C GLU A 68 -14.48 -14.91 -3.72
N PHE A 69 -14.61 -14.39 -2.52
CA PHE A 69 -14.24 -13.01 -2.19
C PHE A 69 -12.74 -12.74 -2.43
N ILE A 70 -11.87 -13.63 -1.97
CA ILE A 70 -10.41 -13.50 -2.13
C ILE A 70 -10.01 -13.64 -3.60
N SER A 71 -10.69 -14.46 -4.39
CA SER A 71 -10.37 -14.66 -5.82
C SER A 71 -10.52 -13.40 -6.66
N ASN A 72 -11.25 -12.38 -6.19
CA ASN A 72 -11.38 -11.09 -6.83
C ASN A 72 -10.11 -10.23 -6.73
N TYR A 73 -9.17 -10.59 -5.86
CA TYR A 73 -7.90 -9.88 -5.71
C TYR A 73 -6.80 -10.49 -6.58
N GLY A 74 -5.91 -9.64 -7.07
CA GLY A 74 -4.71 -10.08 -7.76
C GLY A 74 -3.71 -10.73 -6.79
N PRO A 75 -2.71 -11.47 -7.33
CA PRO A 75 -1.68 -12.08 -6.50
C PRO A 75 -0.86 -11.02 -5.75
N GLU A 76 -0.42 -11.35 -4.55
CA GLU A 76 0.57 -10.52 -3.85
C GLU A 76 1.93 -10.56 -4.56
N PRO A 77 2.77 -9.51 -4.45
CA PRO A 77 4.08 -9.44 -5.10
C PRO A 77 5.04 -10.58 -4.74
N PHE A 78 4.90 -11.17 -3.55
CA PHE A 78 5.71 -12.32 -3.12
C PHE A 78 5.18 -13.68 -3.61
N ASN A 79 3.95 -13.73 -4.08
CA ASN A 79 3.35 -14.96 -4.58
C ASN A 79 4.01 -15.36 -5.93
N LYS A 80 4.22 -16.67 -6.14
CA LYS A 80 4.76 -17.23 -7.40
C LYS A 80 3.88 -16.92 -8.62
N LYS A 81 2.58 -16.68 -8.41
CA LYS A 81 1.64 -16.27 -9.47
C LYS A 81 1.94 -14.88 -10.03
N PHE A 82 2.61 -13.98 -9.27
CA PHE A 82 3.05 -12.67 -9.76
C PHE A 82 4.34 -12.83 -10.56
N ASN A 83 4.22 -13.24 -11.81
CA ASN A 83 5.32 -13.58 -12.71
C ASN A 83 5.16 -12.93 -14.09
N GLN A 84 6.13 -13.13 -14.99
CA GLN A 84 6.15 -12.52 -16.31
C GLN A 84 4.96 -12.94 -17.19
N THR A 85 4.62 -14.22 -17.15
CA THR A 85 3.45 -14.75 -17.90
C THR A 85 2.17 -14.08 -17.46
N TYR A 86 1.99 -13.92 -16.14
CA TYR A 86 0.86 -13.20 -15.58
C TYR A 86 0.81 -11.74 -16.05
N LEU A 87 1.93 -11.00 -15.92
CA LEU A 87 2.01 -9.60 -16.34
C LEU A 87 1.73 -9.47 -17.83
N LYS A 88 2.34 -10.30 -18.67
CA LYS A 88 2.09 -10.33 -20.12
C LYS A 88 0.61 -10.53 -20.41
N LYS A 89 -0.02 -11.57 -19.84
CA LYS A 89 -1.45 -11.87 -20.03
C LYS A 89 -2.35 -10.71 -19.61
N LYS A 90 -2.03 -10.02 -18.54
CA LYS A 90 -2.87 -8.95 -17.95
C LYS A 90 -2.65 -7.57 -18.58
N LEU A 91 -1.46 -7.28 -19.12
CA LEU A 91 -1.05 -5.96 -19.58
C LEU A 91 -0.98 -5.82 -21.12
N SER A 92 -0.80 -6.93 -21.84
CA SER A 92 -0.83 -6.89 -23.31
C SER A 92 -2.16 -6.31 -23.81
N ASN A 93 -2.09 -5.47 -24.82
CA ASN A 93 -3.24 -4.83 -25.45
C ASN A 93 -4.08 -3.93 -24.51
N LYS A 94 -3.49 -3.44 -23.41
CA LYS A 94 -4.17 -2.55 -22.46
C LYS A 94 -3.70 -1.10 -22.61
N SER A 95 -4.65 -0.19 -22.70
CA SER A 95 -4.40 1.25 -22.95
C SER A 95 -4.08 2.07 -21.69
N LYS A 96 -4.43 1.58 -20.50
CA LYS A 96 -4.15 2.31 -19.24
C LYS A 96 -2.65 2.36 -18.94
N ASN A 97 -2.24 3.35 -18.20
CA ASN A 97 -0.86 3.49 -17.75
C ASN A 97 -0.48 2.39 -16.75
N ILE A 98 0.79 2.00 -16.72
CA ILE A 98 1.27 0.93 -15.81
C ILE A 98 1.00 1.26 -14.33
N LYS A 99 1.08 2.52 -13.94
CA LYS A 99 0.78 2.89 -12.56
C LYS A 99 -0.65 2.56 -12.16
N ASN A 100 -1.62 2.71 -13.06
CA ASN A 100 -3.02 2.36 -12.78
C ASN A 100 -3.17 0.88 -12.42
N TYR A 101 -2.47 0.01 -13.13
CA TYR A 101 -2.47 -1.42 -12.83
C TYR A 101 -1.80 -1.73 -11.51
N LEU A 102 -0.66 -1.11 -11.19
CA LEU A 102 -0.01 -1.33 -9.89
C LEU A 102 -0.84 -0.87 -8.70
N LEU A 103 -1.76 0.07 -8.91
CA LEU A 103 -2.69 0.53 -7.87
C LEU A 103 -3.98 -0.29 -7.79
N ASP A 104 -4.27 -1.07 -8.82
CA ASP A 104 -5.46 -1.92 -8.87
C ASP A 104 -5.25 -3.21 -8.10
N GLN A 105 -5.92 -3.34 -6.96
CA GLN A 105 -5.82 -4.51 -6.10
C GLN A 105 -6.35 -5.80 -6.78
N LYS A 106 -7.12 -5.69 -7.87
CA LYS A 106 -7.53 -6.82 -8.71
C LYS A 106 -6.41 -7.28 -9.65
N PHE A 107 -5.44 -6.41 -9.93
CA PHE A 107 -4.26 -6.76 -10.72
C PHE A 107 -3.12 -7.26 -9.83
N VAL A 108 -2.77 -6.55 -8.78
CA VAL A 108 -1.76 -6.94 -7.79
C VAL A 108 -2.17 -6.38 -6.44
N SER A 109 -2.31 -7.24 -5.44
CA SER A 109 -2.69 -6.81 -4.10
C SER A 109 -1.47 -6.37 -3.28
N GLY A 110 -1.68 -5.40 -2.38
CA GLY A 110 -0.67 -4.93 -1.43
C GLY A 110 0.29 -3.85 -1.96
N ILE A 111 0.10 -3.34 -3.17
CA ILE A 111 0.86 -2.19 -3.68
C ILE A 111 -0.01 -0.93 -3.59
N GLY A 112 0.45 0.04 -2.81
CA GLY A 112 -0.18 1.37 -2.70
C GLY A 112 0.59 2.44 -3.47
N ASN A 113 0.11 3.69 -3.39
CA ASN A 113 0.62 4.81 -4.18
C ASN A 113 2.12 5.10 -3.96
N ILE A 114 2.58 5.00 -2.72
CA ILE A 114 3.98 5.19 -2.34
C ILE A 114 4.84 4.15 -3.05
N TYR A 115 4.53 2.88 -2.81
CA TYR A 115 5.33 1.79 -3.33
C TYR A 115 5.27 1.68 -4.85
N ALA A 116 4.12 1.99 -5.48
CA ALA A 116 4.02 2.04 -6.94
C ALA A 116 4.99 3.07 -7.54
N SER A 117 5.12 4.27 -6.94
CA SER A 117 6.07 5.29 -7.40
C SER A 117 7.53 4.84 -7.22
N GLU A 118 7.87 4.29 -6.06
CA GLU A 118 9.22 3.78 -5.76
C GLU A 118 9.62 2.59 -6.66
N ILE A 119 8.71 1.66 -6.89
CA ILE A 119 8.91 0.51 -7.78
C ILE A 119 9.19 0.97 -9.21
N LEU A 120 8.36 1.85 -9.75
CA LEU A 120 8.50 2.35 -11.11
C LEU A 120 9.78 3.17 -11.30
N PHE A 121 10.19 3.95 -10.29
CA PHE A 121 11.46 4.66 -10.32
C PHE A 121 12.65 3.70 -10.38
N LEU A 122 12.70 2.71 -9.52
CA LEU A 122 13.79 1.72 -9.52
C LEU A 122 13.78 0.88 -10.80
N ALA A 123 12.62 0.60 -11.36
CA ALA A 123 12.47 -0.10 -12.64
C ALA A 123 12.86 0.79 -13.85
N LYS A 124 13.04 2.10 -13.67
CA LYS A 124 13.25 3.09 -14.74
C LYS A 124 12.09 3.13 -15.74
N ILE A 125 10.88 2.97 -15.26
CA ILE A 125 9.65 2.99 -16.05
C ILE A 125 8.85 4.23 -15.70
N ASN A 126 8.51 5.04 -16.71
CA ASN A 126 7.64 6.19 -16.50
C ASN A 126 6.24 5.73 -16.05
N PRO A 127 5.65 6.34 -15.01
CA PRO A 127 4.34 5.95 -14.50
C PRO A 127 3.20 6.11 -15.53
N GLU A 128 3.38 6.97 -16.54
CA GLU A 128 2.42 7.19 -17.63
C GLU A 128 2.58 6.23 -18.79
N ARG A 129 3.66 5.45 -18.82
CA ARG A 129 3.89 4.52 -19.92
C ARG A 129 2.71 3.56 -20.08
N LYS A 130 2.16 3.48 -21.28
CA LYS A 130 1.08 2.57 -21.59
C LYS A 130 1.48 1.13 -21.35
N SER A 131 0.63 0.37 -20.68
CA SER A 131 0.96 -1.02 -20.31
C SER A 131 1.21 -1.92 -21.51
N ALA A 132 0.53 -1.69 -22.65
CA ALA A 132 0.77 -2.42 -23.90
C ALA A 132 2.18 -2.17 -24.48
N LYS A 133 2.84 -1.07 -24.12
CA LYS A 133 4.21 -0.74 -24.57
C LYS A 133 5.32 -1.34 -23.68
N LEU A 134 4.95 -2.12 -22.66
CA LEU A 134 5.92 -2.80 -21.79
C LEU A 134 6.40 -4.10 -22.44
N ASN A 135 7.68 -4.36 -22.31
CA ASN A 135 8.33 -5.57 -22.82
C ASN A 135 8.66 -6.56 -21.67
N LEU A 136 9.21 -7.71 -22.02
CA LEU A 136 9.59 -8.75 -21.05
C LEU A 136 10.63 -8.28 -20.03
N SER A 137 11.57 -7.40 -20.42
CA SER A 137 12.54 -6.81 -19.50
C SER A 137 11.85 -5.91 -18.47
N ASP A 138 10.87 -5.11 -18.91
CA ASP A 138 10.08 -4.26 -18.01
C ASP A 138 9.31 -5.11 -17.00
N TYR A 139 8.68 -6.21 -17.43
CA TYR A 139 7.99 -7.13 -16.52
C TYR A 139 8.93 -7.72 -15.47
N LYS A 140 10.13 -8.16 -15.89
CA LYS A 140 11.17 -8.65 -14.94
C LYS A 140 11.52 -7.59 -13.89
N LYS A 141 11.76 -6.35 -14.34
CA LYS A 141 12.08 -5.23 -13.45
C LYS A 141 10.95 -4.92 -12.48
N ILE A 142 9.70 -4.85 -12.95
CA ILE A 142 8.53 -4.60 -12.09
C ILE A 142 8.44 -5.66 -11.00
N ILE A 143 8.53 -6.95 -11.34
CA ILE A 143 8.46 -8.05 -10.37
C ILE A 143 9.60 -7.96 -9.36
N PHE A 144 10.83 -7.78 -9.84
CA PHE A 144 12.02 -7.72 -8.99
C PHE A 144 11.95 -6.54 -8.01
N PHE A 145 11.64 -5.34 -8.52
CA PHE A 145 11.60 -4.15 -7.68
C PHE A 145 10.38 -4.10 -6.78
N SER A 146 9.25 -4.70 -7.15
CA SER A 146 8.12 -4.88 -6.23
C SER A 146 8.54 -5.66 -4.99
N LYS A 147 9.19 -6.80 -5.17
CA LYS A 147 9.71 -7.61 -4.06
C LYS A 147 10.76 -6.86 -3.24
N LYS A 148 11.70 -6.20 -3.91
CA LYS A 148 12.80 -5.47 -3.25
C LYS A 148 12.30 -4.32 -2.39
N VAL A 149 11.40 -3.48 -2.92
CA VAL A 149 10.84 -2.33 -2.22
C VAL A 149 10.02 -2.78 -1.01
N LEU A 150 9.11 -3.73 -1.23
CA LEU A 150 8.23 -4.21 -0.16
C LEU A 150 9.01 -4.95 0.94
N LYS A 151 9.99 -5.78 0.60
CA LYS A 151 10.87 -6.43 1.59
C LYS A 151 11.60 -5.40 2.45
N LYS A 152 12.14 -4.34 1.83
CA LYS A 152 12.79 -3.25 2.55
C LYS A 152 11.81 -2.48 3.41
N ALA A 153 10.59 -2.19 2.91
CA ALA A 153 9.56 -1.50 3.64
C ALA A 153 9.11 -2.30 4.87
N ILE A 154 8.87 -3.61 4.73
CA ILE A 154 8.52 -4.50 5.85
C ILE A 154 9.62 -4.49 6.92
N LYS A 155 10.89 -4.65 6.51
CA LYS A 155 12.04 -4.60 7.44
C LYS A 155 12.13 -3.27 8.20
N LYS A 156 11.63 -2.17 7.64
CA LYS A 156 11.63 -0.82 8.24
C LYS A 156 10.32 -0.48 8.96
N GLY A 157 9.41 -1.43 9.15
CA GLY A 157 8.13 -1.24 9.84
C GLY A 157 7.10 -0.44 9.03
N GLY A 158 7.28 -0.33 7.72
CA GLY A 158 6.39 0.42 6.82
C GLY A 158 6.73 1.92 6.72
N SER A 159 5.86 2.64 6.01
CA SER A 159 5.94 4.10 5.84
C SER A 159 4.92 4.77 6.74
N SER A 160 5.37 5.56 7.69
CA SER A 160 4.51 6.41 8.52
C SER A 160 4.51 7.81 7.93
N ILE A 161 3.51 8.09 7.09
CA ILE A 161 3.20 9.46 6.66
C ILE A 161 2.09 9.95 7.57
N GLN A 162 2.46 10.85 8.43
CA GLN A 162 1.64 11.60 9.38
C GLN A 162 0.99 10.84 10.55
N ASN A 163 0.61 9.56 10.50
CA ASN A 163 -0.07 8.95 11.67
C ASN A 163 -0.13 7.41 11.69
N PHE A 164 0.61 6.71 10.84
CA PHE A 164 0.56 5.25 10.83
C PHE A 164 1.63 4.65 11.74
N LYS A 165 1.20 3.82 12.70
CA LYS A 165 2.09 3.00 13.54
C LYS A 165 1.79 1.51 13.32
N ASN A 166 2.77 0.66 13.50
CA ASN A 166 2.57 -0.78 13.45
C ASN A 166 1.81 -1.29 14.69
N SER A 167 1.45 -2.57 14.71
CA SER A 167 0.75 -3.23 15.83
C SER A 167 1.44 -3.06 17.20
N ASN A 168 2.74 -2.81 17.21
CA ASN A 168 3.54 -2.58 18.42
C ASN A 168 3.71 -1.08 18.75
N GLY A 169 2.96 -0.20 18.09
CA GLY A 169 3.03 1.24 18.34
C GLY A 169 4.29 1.93 17.80
N LYS A 170 5.18 1.22 17.10
CA LYS A 170 6.39 1.82 16.54
C LYS A 170 6.08 2.51 15.21
N ILE A 171 6.65 3.70 15.04
CA ILE A 171 6.58 4.46 13.78
C ILE A 171 7.46 3.76 12.75
N GLY A 172 6.90 3.46 11.58
CA GLY A 172 7.68 2.97 10.46
C GLY A 172 8.70 4.02 10.01
N SER A 173 9.84 3.58 9.51
CA SER A 173 10.95 4.46 9.11
C SER A 173 11.25 4.43 7.62
N PHE A 174 10.42 3.75 6.82
CA PHE A 174 10.69 3.61 5.38
C PHE A 174 10.63 4.93 4.60
N GLN A 175 9.89 5.93 5.08
CA GLN A 175 9.85 7.28 4.48
C GLN A 175 11.25 7.93 4.36
N LYS A 176 12.18 7.60 5.24
CA LYS A 176 13.58 8.07 5.15
C LYS A 176 14.33 7.50 3.94
N TYR A 177 13.77 6.50 3.25
CA TYR A 177 14.37 5.80 2.12
C TYR A 177 13.65 6.08 0.80
N PHE A 178 12.71 7.02 0.78
CA PHE A 178 12.02 7.39 -0.46
C PHE A 178 13.01 7.96 -1.47
N GLN A 179 12.90 7.44 -2.69
CA GLN A 179 13.73 7.88 -3.81
C GLN A 179 13.03 8.97 -4.63
N VAL A 180 11.71 8.88 -4.75
CA VAL A 180 10.90 9.84 -5.52
C VAL A 180 9.64 10.31 -4.79
N TYR A 181 9.04 9.46 -3.95
CA TYR A 181 7.78 9.81 -3.33
C TYR A 181 7.95 11.03 -2.40
N ASP A 182 7.07 12.02 -2.57
CA ASP A 182 7.07 13.29 -1.81
C ASP A 182 8.39 14.09 -1.92
N ARG A 183 9.08 13.96 -3.07
CA ARG A 183 10.35 14.64 -3.35
C ARG A 183 10.27 15.56 -4.57
N GLU A 184 9.08 16.11 -4.87
CA GLU A 184 8.90 17.06 -5.98
C GLU A 184 9.91 18.21 -5.91
N GLY A 185 10.51 18.56 -7.05
CA GLY A 185 11.52 19.63 -7.16
C GLY A 185 12.93 19.22 -6.71
N MET A 186 13.11 18.12 -6.02
CA MET A 186 14.42 17.67 -5.56
C MET A 186 15.19 16.93 -6.65
N HIS A 187 16.52 16.95 -6.54
CA HIS A 187 17.41 16.19 -7.42
C HIS A 187 17.16 14.67 -7.30
N CYS A 188 17.32 13.99 -8.44
CA CYS A 188 17.27 12.55 -8.53
C CYS A 188 18.40 11.91 -7.74
N LEU A 189 18.09 10.87 -6.95
CA LEU A 189 19.08 10.12 -6.16
C LEU A 189 19.78 9.00 -6.95
N SER A 190 19.49 8.83 -8.24
CA SER A 190 20.21 7.88 -9.08
C SER A 190 21.60 8.41 -9.38
N LYS A 191 22.63 7.56 -9.20
CA LYS A 191 23.99 7.91 -9.58
C LYS A 191 24.05 8.39 -11.03
N LYS A 192 24.80 9.46 -11.31
CA LYS A 192 24.99 10.07 -12.62
C LYS A 192 23.66 10.51 -13.30
N CYS A 193 22.75 11.06 -12.53
CA CYS A 193 21.48 11.57 -13.06
C CYS A 193 21.20 12.98 -12.52
N ASP A 194 21.22 13.96 -13.41
CA ASP A 194 20.94 15.38 -13.10
C ASP A 194 19.45 15.72 -13.20
N GLY A 195 18.60 14.69 -13.23
CA GLY A 195 17.15 14.87 -13.31
C GLY A 195 16.55 15.40 -12.03
N ILE A 196 15.38 16.01 -12.18
CA ILE A 196 14.57 16.53 -11.08
C ILE A 196 13.33 15.64 -10.94
N ILE A 197 12.89 15.43 -9.71
CA ILE A 197 11.66 14.71 -9.42
C ILE A 197 10.47 15.61 -9.77
N LYS A 198 9.63 15.09 -10.66
CA LYS A 198 8.38 15.73 -11.08
C LYS A 198 7.20 15.05 -10.40
N LYS A 199 6.14 15.83 -10.20
CA LYS A 199 4.86 15.36 -9.71
C LYS A 199 3.80 15.49 -10.80
N LYS A 200 2.96 14.47 -10.94
CA LYS A 200 1.80 14.48 -11.83
C LYS A 200 0.65 13.72 -11.19
N VAL A 201 -0.57 14.17 -11.44
CA VAL A 201 -1.76 13.42 -10.99
C VAL A 201 -2.10 12.34 -12.02
N ILE A 202 -2.09 11.09 -11.58
CA ILE A 202 -2.48 9.91 -12.36
C ILE A 202 -3.53 9.15 -11.54
N SER A 203 -4.72 8.94 -12.11
CA SER A 203 -5.85 8.27 -11.42
C SER A 203 -6.17 8.90 -10.07
N ASN A 204 -6.33 10.21 -10.03
CA ASN A 204 -6.63 11.01 -8.84
C ASN A 204 -5.59 10.84 -7.69
N ARG A 205 -4.36 10.41 -8.02
CA ARG A 205 -3.29 10.24 -7.04
C ARG A 205 -2.00 10.89 -7.51
N SER A 206 -1.33 11.60 -6.62
CA SER A 206 -0.01 12.17 -6.87
C SER A 206 0.98 11.06 -7.25
N SER A 207 1.70 11.27 -8.34
CA SER A 207 2.70 10.36 -8.88
C SER A 207 4.01 11.09 -8.98
N PHE A 208 5.06 10.55 -8.40
CA PHE A 208 6.38 11.16 -8.37
C PHE A 208 7.33 10.33 -9.22
N TYR A 209 8.12 10.97 -10.07
CA TYR A 209 9.05 10.30 -10.98
C TYR A 209 10.20 11.24 -11.40
N CYS A 210 11.33 10.66 -11.78
CA CYS A 210 12.43 11.42 -12.36
C CYS A 210 12.21 11.61 -13.85
N ASN A 211 12.27 12.84 -14.32
CA ASN A 211 12.06 13.20 -15.73
C ASN A 211 13.15 12.64 -16.70
N ILE A 212 14.36 12.33 -16.19
CA ILE A 212 15.46 11.76 -16.98
C ILE A 212 15.50 10.23 -16.89
N CYS A 213 15.46 9.66 -15.68
CA CYS A 213 15.58 8.22 -15.47
C CYS A 213 14.40 7.42 -16.01
N GLN A 214 13.20 8.03 -16.04
CA GLN A 214 11.94 7.39 -16.38
C GLN A 214 11.33 8.03 -17.63
N LYS A 215 12.01 7.87 -18.77
CA LYS A 215 11.50 8.33 -20.07
C LYS A 215 10.25 7.54 -20.48
N ILE A 216 9.35 8.17 -21.23
CA ILE A 216 8.14 7.56 -21.81
C ILE A 216 8.52 6.64 -22.97
#